data_0d0a705efd93b88616d8e43eaaaf76ca
#
_entry.id   0d0a705efd93b88616d8e43eaaaf76ca
#
_cell.length_a   1.000
_cell.length_b   1.000
_cell.length_c   1.000
_cell.angle_alpha   90.00
_cell.angle_beta   90.00
_cell.angle_gamma   90.00
#
_symmetry.space_group_name_H-M   'P 1'
#
loop_
_entity.id
_entity.type
_entity.pdbx_description
1 polymer ?
#
loop_
_entity_poly.entity_id
_entity_poly.type
_entity_poly.pdbx_seq_one_letter_code
_entity_poly.pdbx_strand_id
1 'polypeptide(L)'
;ENINDIFYTLDNQGIITYVSPVVERLSKYKVSDLMGKSFTSIIYPDDLPGLIESFNRLLAGQMQPSEFRISDKDGRLIYVRTSSRPVYENGQIVGITALITDISESKQAEIDLIKSYQKTKKTLSDAINTISKIVEMRDPYTAGHQRRVAELTVAIAREMGYRGDHLENLHMAAVIHDIGKIYVPSDILSKPGRLSPVEFNLIKTHAQGSYEILKNMDFPTVIAQSVLQHHERLDGSGYPDGLKSEEISREAKIIAVADVVEAMSSHRPYRAALGTDKALDELSNNKGKLYDGTVVDACLNVFRKKNFKFE
;
A
#
# COMPACT_ATOMS: atom_id res chain seq x y z
N GLU A 1 -6.02 35.79 -27.87
CA GLU A 1 -5.51 34.65 -27.05
C GLU A 1 -6.24 34.70 -25.73
N ASN A 2 -7.03 33.66 -25.42
CA ASN A 2 -7.77 33.54 -24.16
C ASN A 2 -6.79 33.16 -23.06
N ILE A 3 -6.14 34.13 -22.46
CA ILE A 3 -5.39 33.93 -21.22
C ILE A 3 -6.45 33.81 -20.12
N ASN A 4 -6.67 32.61 -19.62
CA ASN A 4 -7.56 32.35 -18.48
C ASN A 4 -6.89 32.66 -17.13
N ASP A 5 -5.63 33.03 -17.16
CA ASP A 5 -4.83 33.31 -15.95
C ASP A 5 -5.12 34.75 -15.45
N ILE A 6 -5.22 34.87 -14.14
CA ILE A 6 -5.34 36.18 -13.50
C ILE A 6 -3.93 36.75 -13.33
N PHE A 7 -3.69 37.90 -13.95
CA PHE A 7 -2.50 38.71 -13.66
C PHE A 7 -2.81 39.67 -12.52
N TYR A 8 -1.89 39.79 -11.54
CA TYR A 8 -2.03 40.75 -10.45
C TYR A 8 -0.70 41.30 -10.00
N THR A 9 -0.74 42.44 -9.32
CA THR A 9 0.41 43.06 -8.68
C THR A 9 0.09 43.39 -7.22
N LEU A 10 1.07 43.24 -6.36
CA LEU A 10 1.02 43.64 -4.95
C LEU A 10 2.15 44.62 -4.66
N ASP A 11 1.92 45.53 -3.72
CA ASP A 11 3.00 46.29 -3.11
C ASP A 11 3.79 45.44 -2.10
N ASN A 12 4.82 45.97 -1.44
CA ASN A 12 5.65 45.31 -0.46
C ASN A 12 4.93 45.01 0.88
N GLN A 13 3.70 45.51 1.05
CA GLN A 13 2.82 45.20 2.20
C GLN A 13 1.78 44.15 1.85
N GLY A 14 1.74 43.64 0.60
CA GLY A 14 0.78 42.65 0.14
C GLY A 14 -0.59 43.24 -0.24
N ILE A 15 -0.65 44.55 -0.49
CA ILE A 15 -1.88 45.20 -0.96
C ILE A 15 -1.98 45.06 -2.49
N ILE A 16 -3.16 44.72 -2.99
CA ILE A 16 -3.45 44.54 -4.41
C ILE A 16 -3.44 45.90 -5.10
N THR A 17 -2.43 46.14 -5.93
CA THR A 17 -2.27 47.35 -6.71
C THR A 17 -2.81 47.25 -8.12
N TYR A 18 -2.96 46.05 -8.63
CA TYR A 18 -3.62 45.74 -9.90
C TYR A 18 -4.12 44.30 -9.90
N VAL A 19 -5.24 44.03 -10.55
CA VAL A 19 -5.72 42.70 -10.87
C VAL A 19 -6.47 42.74 -12.21
N SER A 20 -6.18 41.75 -13.08
CA SER A 20 -6.82 41.65 -14.38
C SER A 20 -8.31 41.32 -14.26
N PRO A 21 -9.18 41.81 -15.19
CA PRO A 21 -10.63 41.55 -15.17
C PRO A 21 -11.01 40.06 -15.23
N VAL A 22 -10.08 39.19 -15.59
CA VAL A 22 -10.26 37.70 -15.56
C VAL A 22 -10.67 37.23 -14.17
N VAL A 23 -10.28 37.94 -13.10
CA VAL A 23 -10.64 37.59 -11.72
C VAL A 23 -12.16 37.56 -11.52
N GLU A 24 -12.92 38.39 -12.21
CA GLU A 24 -14.39 38.47 -12.08
C GLU A 24 -15.05 37.15 -12.56
N ARG A 25 -14.51 36.56 -13.61
CA ARG A 25 -15.03 35.28 -14.13
C ARG A 25 -14.71 34.13 -13.21
N LEU A 26 -13.51 34.11 -12.64
CA LEU A 26 -13.04 33.02 -11.82
C LEU A 26 -13.61 33.07 -10.39
N SER A 27 -13.48 34.23 -9.73
CA SER A 27 -13.79 34.35 -8.30
C SER A 27 -15.12 35.07 -8.02
N LYS A 28 -15.79 35.62 -9.04
CA LYS A 28 -17.00 36.46 -8.93
C LYS A 28 -16.81 37.77 -8.15
N TYR A 29 -15.60 38.04 -7.66
CA TYR A 29 -15.27 39.36 -7.11
C TYR A 29 -15.03 40.34 -8.25
N LYS A 30 -15.58 41.53 -8.14
CA LYS A 30 -15.25 42.63 -9.07
C LYS A 30 -13.83 43.13 -8.79
N VAL A 31 -13.18 43.65 -9.82
CA VAL A 31 -11.86 44.28 -9.66
C VAL A 31 -11.91 45.32 -8.53
N SER A 32 -12.98 46.14 -8.48
CA SER A 32 -13.19 47.16 -7.42
C SER A 32 -13.30 46.57 -6.01
N ASP A 33 -13.72 45.31 -5.88
CA ASP A 33 -13.82 44.61 -4.58
C ASP A 33 -12.47 44.23 -4.01
N LEU A 34 -11.45 44.08 -4.85
CA LEU A 34 -10.12 43.57 -4.52
C LEU A 34 -9.05 44.66 -4.47
N MET A 35 -9.15 45.68 -5.32
CA MET A 35 -8.18 46.77 -5.36
C MET A 35 -8.03 47.46 -4.02
N GLY A 36 -6.78 47.67 -3.59
CA GLY A 36 -6.47 48.31 -2.31
C GLY A 36 -6.68 47.44 -1.07
N LYS A 37 -7.08 46.15 -1.25
CA LYS A 37 -7.18 45.18 -0.14
C LYS A 37 -5.95 44.28 -0.08
N SER A 38 -5.73 43.67 1.09
CA SER A 38 -4.73 42.66 1.25
C SER A 38 -5.07 41.42 0.43
N PHE A 39 -4.08 40.83 -0.23
CA PHE A 39 -4.23 39.55 -0.96
C PHE A 39 -4.79 38.42 -0.09
N THR A 40 -4.61 38.48 1.24
CA THR A 40 -5.12 37.50 2.19
C THR A 40 -6.63 37.45 2.29
N SER A 41 -7.35 38.51 1.79
CA SER A 41 -8.80 38.65 1.98
C SER A 41 -9.66 37.59 1.29
N ILE A 42 -9.13 36.90 0.28
CA ILE A 42 -9.83 35.86 -0.49
C ILE A 42 -9.20 34.47 -0.33
N ILE A 43 -8.13 34.37 0.46
CA ILE A 43 -7.42 33.12 0.68
C ILE A 43 -8.19 32.26 1.70
N TYR A 44 -8.24 30.95 1.44
CA TYR A 44 -8.80 30.01 2.41
C TYR A 44 -7.97 30.03 3.71
N PRO A 45 -8.62 30.11 4.89
CA PRO A 45 -7.92 30.38 6.16
C PRO A 45 -6.77 29.44 6.48
N ASP A 46 -6.91 28.11 6.21
CA ASP A 46 -5.88 27.14 6.51
C ASP A 46 -4.61 27.32 5.66
N ASP A 47 -4.71 27.97 4.50
CA ASP A 47 -3.60 28.17 3.58
C ASP A 47 -2.84 29.48 3.85
N LEU A 48 -3.41 30.38 4.68
CA LEU A 48 -2.83 31.68 4.99
C LEU A 48 -1.42 31.63 5.58
N PRO A 49 -1.11 30.78 6.58
CA PRO A 49 0.23 30.78 7.17
C PRO A 49 1.32 30.45 6.16
N GLY A 50 1.10 29.43 5.34
CA GLY A 50 2.07 29.01 4.31
C GLY A 50 2.24 30.05 3.20
N LEU A 51 1.15 30.73 2.84
CA LEU A 51 1.21 31.74 1.81
C LEU A 51 1.87 33.04 2.27
N ILE A 52 1.67 33.45 3.52
CA ILE A 52 2.39 34.59 4.13
C ILE A 52 3.90 34.29 4.20
N GLU A 53 4.28 33.07 4.57
CA GLU A 53 5.71 32.67 4.56
C GLU A 53 6.27 32.70 3.13
N SER A 54 5.53 32.22 2.15
CA SER A 54 5.90 32.28 0.72
C SER A 54 6.06 33.71 0.21
N PHE A 55 5.16 34.61 0.60
CA PHE A 55 5.26 36.04 0.29
C PHE A 55 6.53 36.68 0.87
N ASN A 56 6.85 36.40 2.13
CA ASN A 56 8.07 36.91 2.77
C ASN A 56 9.35 36.38 2.10
N ARG A 57 9.37 35.11 1.71
CA ARG A 57 10.49 34.52 0.95
C ARG A 57 10.65 35.19 -0.43
N LEU A 58 9.56 35.52 -1.07
CA LEU A 58 9.57 36.19 -2.37
C LEU A 58 10.13 37.62 -2.25
N LEU A 59 9.79 38.35 -1.19
CA LEU A 59 10.40 39.65 -0.89
C LEU A 59 11.90 39.55 -0.53
N ALA A 60 12.37 38.37 -0.12
CA ALA A 60 13.78 38.06 0.04
C ALA A 60 14.46 37.55 -1.26
N GLY A 61 13.76 37.59 -2.42
CA GLY A 61 14.27 37.22 -3.72
C GLY A 61 14.20 35.70 -4.04
N GLN A 62 13.54 34.90 -3.20
CA GLN A 62 13.37 33.46 -3.42
C GLN A 62 12.06 33.18 -4.14
N MET A 63 12.15 32.73 -5.38
CA MET A 63 10.98 32.45 -6.23
C MET A 63 10.63 30.97 -6.18
N GLN A 64 9.39 30.65 -5.75
CA GLN A 64 8.79 29.33 -5.86
C GLN A 64 7.31 29.46 -6.18
N PRO A 65 6.77 28.65 -7.12
CA PRO A 65 5.32 28.56 -7.31
C PRO A 65 4.66 28.05 -6.02
N SER A 66 3.47 28.57 -5.72
CA SER A 66 2.68 28.14 -4.57
C SER A 66 1.30 27.72 -5.04
N GLU A 67 0.79 26.62 -4.48
CA GLU A 67 -0.60 26.16 -4.67
C GLU A 67 -1.37 26.43 -3.39
N PHE A 68 -2.56 26.98 -3.53
CA PHE A 68 -3.42 27.32 -2.40
C PHE A 68 -4.88 27.41 -2.86
N ARG A 69 -5.78 27.58 -1.92
CA ARG A 69 -7.20 27.73 -2.18
C ARG A 69 -7.64 29.17 -1.98
N ILE A 70 -8.45 29.66 -2.90
CA ILE A 70 -9.18 30.90 -2.74
C ILE A 70 -10.67 30.61 -2.59
N SER A 71 -11.40 31.50 -1.90
CA SER A 71 -12.85 31.46 -1.82
C SER A 71 -13.44 32.44 -2.82
N ASP A 72 -14.35 31.98 -3.68
CA ASP A 72 -15.12 32.91 -4.50
C ASP A 72 -16.15 33.67 -3.64
N LYS A 73 -16.86 34.62 -4.24
CA LYS A 73 -17.85 35.44 -3.54
C LYS A 73 -19.03 34.67 -2.96
N ASP A 74 -19.29 33.46 -3.49
CA ASP A 74 -20.34 32.55 -3.00
C ASP A 74 -19.82 31.52 -2.00
N GLY A 75 -18.53 31.61 -1.63
CA GLY A 75 -17.88 30.67 -0.69
C GLY A 75 -17.41 29.38 -1.33
N ARG A 76 -17.43 29.23 -2.66
CA ARG A 76 -16.86 28.07 -3.34
C ARG A 76 -15.35 28.14 -3.31
N LEU A 77 -14.71 27.00 -3.04
CA LEU A 77 -13.26 26.86 -3.07
C LEU A 77 -12.76 26.63 -4.50
N ILE A 78 -11.73 27.38 -4.87
CA ILE A 78 -11.04 27.31 -6.15
C ILE A 78 -9.58 27.01 -5.84
N TYR A 79 -9.04 25.96 -6.42
CA TYR A 79 -7.62 25.64 -6.31
C TYR A 79 -6.84 26.44 -7.34
N VAL A 80 -5.85 27.16 -6.88
CA VAL A 80 -5.04 28.01 -7.75
C VAL A 80 -3.55 27.74 -7.55
N ARG A 81 -2.78 27.94 -8.64
CA ARG A 81 -1.32 28.01 -8.60
C ARG A 81 -0.89 29.42 -8.95
N THR A 82 -0.01 29.98 -8.13
CA THR A 82 0.61 31.26 -8.44
C THR A 82 2.06 31.12 -8.85
N SER A 83 2.46 31.89 -9.88
CA SER A 83 3.85 32.10 -10.29
C SER A 83 4.17 33.57 -10.10
N SER A 84 4.98 33.89 -9.11
CA SER A 84 5.23 35.27 -8.67
C SER A 84 6.68 35.67 -8.90
N ARG A 85 6.90 36.98 -9.19
CA ARG A 85 8.23 37.57 -9.35
C ARG A 85 8.27 38.91 -8.61
N PRO A 86 9.40 39.24 -7.96
CA PRO A 86 9.59 40.55 -7.36
C PRO A 86 9.74 41.65 -8.45
N VAL A 87 9.22 42.82 -8.16
CA VAL A 87 9.39 44.03 -8.96
C VAL A 87 10.43 44.90 -8.30
N TYR A 88 11.44 45.34 -9.04
CA TYR A 88 12.55 46.11 -8.54
C TYR A 88 12.48 47.57 -9.05
N GLU A 89 12.67 48.53 -8.14
CA GLU A 89 12.94 49.92 -8.45
C GLU A 89 14.19 50.37 -7.70
N ASN A 90 15.15 50.95 -8.40
CA ASN A 90 16.45 51.39 -7.83
C ASN A 90 17.19 50.31 -7.00
N GLY A 91 17.04 49.01 -7.40
CA GLY A 91 17.66 47.88 -6.71
C GLY A 91 16.94 47.41 -5.46
N GLN A 92 15.79 48.02 -5.10
CA GLN A 92 14.93 47.58 -3.99
C GLN A 92 13.67 46.92 -4.51
N ILE A 93 13.17 45.91 -3.78
CA ILE A 93 11.90 45.27 -4.11
C ILE A 93 10.75 46.20 -3.65
N VAL A 94 9.97 46.71 -4.62
CA VAL A 94 8.84 47.61 -4.37
C VAL A 94 7.52 46.88 -4.40
N GLY A 95 7.49 45.64 -4.87
CA GLY A 95 6.28 44.86 -4.96
C GLY A 95 6.49 43.54 -5.67
N ILE A 96 5.39 42.90 -6.03
CA ILE A 96 5.33 41.59 -6.66
C ILE A 96 4.40 41.64 -7.87
N THR A 97 4.77 40.97 -8.94
CA THR A 97 3.89 40.65 -10.06
C THR A 97 3.69 39.15 -10.14
N ALA A 98 2.48 38.71 -10.43
CA ALA A 98 2.17 37.29 -10.46
C ALA A 98 1.05 36.90 -11.42
N LEU A 99 1.07 35.64 -11.80
CA LEU A 99 -0.04 34.97 -12.52
C LEU A 99 -0.67 33.93 -11.58
N ILE A 100 -1.98 33.90 -11.57
CA ILE A 100 -2.78 32.85 -10.95
C ILE A 100 -3.43 32.04 -12.05
N THR A 101 -3.18 30.74 -12.03
CA THR A 101 -3.82 29.74 -12.90
C THR A 101 -4.81 28.93 -12.07
N ASP A 102 -6.04 28.77 -12.56
CA ASP A 102 -7.01 27.83 -11.96
C ASP A 102 -6.57 26.39 -12.25
N ILE A 103 -6.34 25.64 -11.19
CA ILE A 103 -5.96 24.22 -11.25
C ILE A 103 -7.05 23.32 -10.66
N SER A 104 -8.28 23.84 -10.47
CA SER A 104 -9.36 23.09 -9.82
C SER A 104 -9.73 21.82 -10.58
N GLU A 105 -9.79 21.89 -11.92
CA GLU A 105 -10.07 20.72 -12.76
C GLU A 105 -8.96 19.65 -12.62
N SER A 106 -7.70 20.08 -12.67
CA SER A 106 -6.54 19.18 -12.49
C SER A 106 -6.53 18.55 -11.10
N LYS A 107 -6.80 19.33 -10.05
CA LYS A 107 -6.88 18.81 -8.66
C LYS A 107 -8.06 17.86 -8.48
N GLN A 108 -9.20 18.14 -9.08
CA GLN A 108 -10.33 17.24 -9.01
C GLN A 108 -10.03 15.92 -9.72
N ALA A 109 -9.42 15.96 -10.90
CA ALA A 109 -8.99 14.76 -11.62
C ALA A 109 -7.98 13.93 -10.83
N GLU A 110 -7.01 14.58 -10.16
CA GLU A 110 -6.04 13.91 -9.27
C GLU A 110 -6.75 13.21 -8.10
N ILE A 111 -7.68 13.90 -7.43
CA ILE A 111 -8.48 13.35 -6.33
C ILE A 111 -9.31 12.16 -6.80
N ASP A 112 -9.96 12.27 -7.95
CA ASP A 112 -10.82 11.21 -8.48
C ASP A 112 -10.01 10.00 -8.92
N LEU A 113 -8.82 10.22 -9.48
CA LEU A 113 -7.87 9.14 -9.80
C LEU A 113 -7.42 8.40 -8.54
N ILE A 114 -7.05 9.11 -7.48
CA ILE A 114 -6.65 8.51 -6.20
C ILE A 114 -7.81 7.68 -5.61
N LYS A 115 -9.03 8.22 -5.61
CA LYS A 115 -10.22 7.50 -5.13
C LYS A 115 -10.51 6.26 -5.97
N SER A 116 -10.42 6.36 -7.29
CA SER A 116 -10.62 5.23 -8.20
C SER A 116 -9.59 4.15 -7.98
N TYR A 117 -8.31 4.52 -7.83
CA TYR A 117 -7.22 3.60 -7.52
C TYR A 117 -7.46 2.86 -6.20
N GLN A 118 -7.81 3.58 -5.13
CA GLN A 118 -8.09 2.98 -3.83
C GLN A 118 -9.30 2.02 -3.89
N LYS A 119 -10.35 2.40 -4.62
CA LYS A 119 -11.53 1.55 -4.82
C LYS A 119 -11.16 0.27 -5.57
N THR A 120 -10.39 0.36 -6.65
CA THR A 120 -9.94 -0.80 -7.44
C THR A 120 -9.08 -1.72 -6.61
N LYS A 121 -8.13 -1.17 -5.84
CA LYS A 121 -7.26 -1.93 -4.93
C LYS A 121 -8.08 -2.69 -3.87
N LYS A 122 -9.08 -2.04 -3.28
CA LYS A 122 -10.00 -2.68 -2.32
C LYS A 122 -10.80 -3.80 -2.97
N THR A 123 -11.38 -3.55 -4.15
CA THR A 123 -12.17 -4.57 -4.88
C THR A 123 -11.32 -5.79 -5.23
N LEU A 124 -10.07 -5.60 -5.65
CA LEU A 124 -9.15 -6.70 -5.91
C LEU A 124 -8.86 -7.51 -4.63
N SER A 125 -8.58 -6.84 -3.52
CA SER A 125 -8.37 -7.51 -2.23
C SER A 125 -9.59 -8.31 -1.78
N ASP A 126 -10.79 -7.75 -1.91
CA ASP A 126 -12.06 -8.42 -1.57
C ASP A 126 -12.29 -9.66 -2.48
N ALA A 127 -11.97 -9.56 -3.77
CA ALA A 127 -12.06 -10.69 -4.70
C ALA A 127 -11.08 -11.81 -4.33
N ILE A 128 -9.82 -11.49 -4.03
CA ILE A 128 -8.80 -12.44 -3.59
C ILE A 128 -9.24 -13.14 -2.31
N ASN A 129 -9.72 -12.41 -1.31
CA ASN A 129 -10.23 -12.99 -0.07
C ASN A 129 -11.45 -13.90 -0.30
N THR A 130 -12.31 -13.54 -1.26
CA THR A 130 -13.46 -14.37 -1.62
C THR A 130 -13.03 -15.66 -2.29
N ILE A 131 -12.09 -15.62 -3.21
CA ILE A 131 -11.52 -16.82 -3.87
C ILE A 131 -10.86 -17.72 -2.83
N SER A 132 -10.05 -17.15 -1.93
CA SER A 132 -9.42 -17.88 -0.82
C SER A 132 -10.46 -18.62 0.03
N LYS A 133 -11.56 -17.96 0.41
CA LYS A 133 -12.67 -18.60 1.14
C LYS A 133 -13.33 -19.73 0.36
N ILE A 134 -13.51 -19.59 -0.96
CA ILE A 134 -14.08 -20.65 -1.81
C ILE A 134 -13.18 -21.90 -1.77
N VAL A 135 -11.86 -21.71 -1.81
CA VAL A 135 -10.90 -22.82 -1.70
C VAL A 135 -10.94 -23.44 -0.30
N GLU A 136 -11.01 -22.65 0.77
CA GLU A 136 -11.18 -23.13 2.14
C GLU A 136 -12.47 -23.95 2.34
N MET A 137 -13.58 -23.60 1.65
CA MET A 137 -14.81 -24.39 1.72
C MET A 137 -14.65 -25.84 1.22
N ARG A 138 -13.64 -26.12 0.40
CA ARG A 138 -13.33 -27.49 -0.06
C ARG A 138 -12.47 -28.27 0.93
N ASP A 139 -11.83 -27.59 1.86
CA ASP A 139 -11.06 -28.16 2.97
C ASP A 139 -11.60 -27.55 4.29
N PRO A 140 -12.68 -28.14 4.86
CA PRO A 140 -13.39 -27.54 5.99
C PRO A 140 -12.53 -27.29 7.24
N TYR A 141 -11.36 -27.92 7.32
CA TYR A 141 -10.44 -27.79 8.45
C TYR A 141 -9.45 -26.62 8.27
N THR A 142 -9.48 -25.95 7.13
CA THR A 142 -8.65 -24.77 6.86
C THR A 142 -9.40 -23.45 6.98
N ALA A 143 -10.60 -23.46 7.57
CA ALA A 143 -11.36 -22.21 7.74
C ALA A 143 -10.53 -21.16 8.50
N GLY A 144 -10.28 -20.03 7.83
CA GLY A 144 -9.45 -18.93 8.33
C GLY A 144 -7.93 -19.22 8.37
N HIS A 145 -7.47 -20.37 7.89
CA HIS A 145 -6.05 -20.70 7.81
C HIS A 145 -5.26 -19.68 6.99
N GLN A 146 -5.69 -19.42 5.76
CA GLN A 146 -5.00 -18.48 4.87
C GLN A 146 -4.94 -17.08 5.47
N ARG A 147 -6.01 -16.62 6.14
CA ARG A 147 -6.01 -15.35 6.84
C ARG A 147 -4.97 -15.33 7.97
N ARG A 148 -4.95 -16.35 8.83
CA ARG A 148 -4.01 -16.42 9.95
C ARG A 148 -2.57 -16.57 9.50
N VAL A 149 -2.31 -17.36 8.43
CA VAL A 149 -0.98 -17.45 7.79
C VAL A 149 -0.56 -16.07 7.26
N ALA A 150 -1.45 -15.35 6.58
CA ALA A 150 -1.14 -14.03 6.05
C ALA A 150 -0.87 -13.00 7.16
N GLU A 151 -1.64 -13.01 8.25
CA GLU A 151 -1.42 -12.16 9.42
C GLU A 151 -0.04 -12.40 10.05
N LEU A 152 0.33 -13.67 10.26
CA LEU A 152 1.64 -14.02 10.80
C LEU A 152 2.77 -13.71 9.80
N THR A 153 2.58 -13.98 8.52
CA THR A 153 3.53 -13.62 7.44
C THR A 153 3.85 -12.13 7.47
N VAL A 154 2.81 -11.28 7.54
CA VAL A 154 2.95 -9.82 7.62
C VAL A 154 3.67 -9.40 8.91
N ALA A 155 3.36 -10.04 10.04
CA ALA A 155 4.02 -9.73 11.32
C ALA A 155 5.52 -10.05 11.28
N ILE A 156 5.88 -11.22 10.74
CA ILE A 156 7.28 -11.63 10.55
C ILE A 156 8.00 -10.68 9.60
N ALA A 157 7.39 -10.38 8.45
CA ALA A 157 7.98 -9.48 7.45
C ALA A 157 8.22 -8.07 8.00
N ARG A 158 7.27 -7.52 8.79
CA ARG A 158 7.44 -6.24 9.47
C ARG A 158 8.60 -6.24 10.47
N GLU A 159 8.77 -7.34 11.21
CA GLU A 159 9.91 -7.52 12.12
C GLU A 159 11.24 -7.55 11.35
N MET A 160 11.24 -8.12 10.14
CA MET A 160 12.38 -8.16 9.23
C MET A 160 12.61 -6.84 8.47
N GLY A 161 11.79 -5.81 8.67
CA GLY A 161 11.96 -4.49 8.06
C GLY A 161 11.22 -4.26 6.73
N TYR A 162 10.39 -5.20 6.28
CA TYR A 162 9.56 -5.01 5.08
C TYR A 162 8.54 -3.88 5.27
N ARG A 163 8.30 -3.08 4.21
CA ARG A 163 7.35 -1.94 4.21
C ARG A 163 6.72 -1.78 2.83
N GLY A 164 5.65 -0.98 2.75
CA GLY A 164 5.00 -0.59 1.50
C GLY A 164 4.55 -1.78 0.66
N ASP A 165 4.74 -1.68 -0.66
CA ASP A 165 4.26 -2.65 -1.64
C ASP A 165 4.82 -4.06 -1.43
N HIS A 166 6.06 -4.19 -0.94
CA HIS A 166 6.65 -5.50 -0.64
C HIS A 166 5.84 -6.25 0.44
N LEU A 167 5.37 -5.53 1.45
CA LEU A 167 4.56 -6.12 2.51
C LEU A 167 3.16 -6.52 2.00
N GLU A 168 2.58 -5.70 1.13
CA GLU A 168 1.28 -5.99 0.51
C GLU A 168 1.35 -7.19 -0.43
N ASN A 169 2.39 -7.27 -1.26
CA ASN A 169 2.62 -8.41 -2.14
C ASN A 169 2.78 -9.71 -1.35
N LEU A 170 3.52 -9.66 -0.26
CA LEU A 170 3.71 -10.82 0.61
C LEU A 170 2.43 -11.23 1.33
N HIS A 171 1.63 -10.27 1.79
CA HIS A 171 0.30 -10.53 2.33
C HIS A 171 -0.59 -11.24 1.29
N MET A 172 -0.62 -10.72 0.06
CA MET A 172 -1.40 -11.29 -1.03
C MET A 172 -0.94 -12.73 -1.34
N ALA A 173 0.37 -12.95 -1.48
CA ALA A 173 0.93 -14.29 -1.70
C ALA A 173 0.51 -15.27 -0.60
N ALA A 174 0.55 -14.85 0.68
CA ALA A 174 0.15 -15.68 1.80
C ALA A 174 -1.37 -15.97 1.82
N VAL A 175 -2.23 -15.03 1.40
CA VAL A 175 -3.68 -15.26 1.32
C VAL A 175 -4.03 -16.30 0.26
N ILE A 176 -3.27 -16.39 -0.83
CA ILE A 176 -3.58 -17.25 -1.99
C ILE A 176 -2.63 -18.43 -2.15
N HIS A 177 -1.71 -18.67 -1.19
CA HIS A 177 -0.66 -19.69 -1.34
C HIS A 177 -1.21 -21.07 -1.68
N ASP A 178 -2.37 -21.39 -1.17
CA ASP A 178 -3.04 -22.68 -1.29
C ASP A 178 -4.14 -22.74 -2.38
N ILE A 179 -4.26 -21.73 -3.24
CA ILE A 179 -5.33 -21.67 -4.26
C ILE A 179 -5.37 -22.91 -5.16
N GLY A 180 -4.23 -23.54 -5.42
CA GLY A 180 -4.10 -24.74 -6.21
C GLY A 180 -4.74 -26.00 -5.58
N LYS A 181 -5.15 -25.96 -4.31
CA LYS A 181 -5.96 -27.02 -3.68
C LYS A 181 -7.29 -27.25 -4.41
N ILE A 182 -7.72 -26.30 -5.25
CA ILE A 182 -8.89 -26.47 -6.09
C ILE A 182 -8.78 -27.68 -7.03
N TYR A 183 -7.56 -28.09 -7.42
CA TYR A 183 -7.30 -29.27 -8.27
C TYR A 183 -7.28 -30.58 -7.47
N VAL A 184 -7.21 -30.52 -6.15
CA VAL A 184 -7.17 -31.73 -5.30
C VAL A 184 -8.61 -32.15 -4.97
N PRO A 185 -8.97 -33.45 -5.12
CA PRO A 185 -10.27 -33.95 -4.72
C PRO A 185 -10.56 -33.68 -3.23
N SER A 186 -11.76 -33.18 -2.93
CA SER A 186 -12.17 -32.87 -1.55
C SER A 186 -12.14 -34.06 -0.62
N ASP A 187 -12.41 -35.26 -1.13
CA ASP A 187 -12.35 -36.51 -0.34
C ASP A 187 -10.93 -36.81 0.17
N ILE A 188 -9.90 -36.35 -0.53
CA ILE A 188 -8.49 -36.48 -0.12
C ILE A 188 -8.16 -35.37 0.88
N LEU A 189 -8.59 -34.12 0.65
CA LEU A 189 -8.34 -33.01 1.54
C LEU A 189 -8.98 -33.21 2.91
N SER A 190 -10.18 -33.76 2.95
CA SER A 190 -10.97 -34.00 4.18
C SER A 190 -10.84 -35.40 4.75
N LYS A 191 -9.95 -36.26 4.20
CA LYS A 191 -9.82 -37.64 4.62
C LYS A 191 -9.44 -37.76 6.10
N PRO A 192 -10.23 -38.46 6.92
CA PRO A 192 -9.86 -38.73 8.29
C PRO A 192 -8.74 -39.77 8.33
N GLY A 193 -7.65 -39.51 9.06
CA GLY A 193 -6.54 -40.40 9.26
C GLY A 193 -5.35 -40.18 8.29
N ARG A 194 -4.46 -41.14 8.22
CA ARG A 194 -3.21 -41.00 7.45
C ARG A 194 -3.46 -41.12 5.95
N LEU A 195 -2.83 -40.23 5.20
CA LEU A 195 -2.81 -40.27 3.73
C LEU A 195 -1.84 -41.38 3.26
N SER A 196 -2.21 -42.07 2.19
CA SER A 196 -1.25 -42.92 1.47
C SER A 196 -0.20 -42.07 0.75
N PRO A 197 0.95 -42.65 0.36
CA PRO A 197 1.95 -41.90 -0.42
C PRO A 197 1.41 -41.29 -1.72
N VAL A 198 0.49 -41.96 -2.39
CA VAL A 198 -0.14 -41.48 -3.64
C VAL A 198 -1.02 -40.26 -3.36
N GLU A 199 -1.86 -40.32 -2.33
CA GLU A 199 -2.73 -39.23 -1.92
C GLU A 199 -1.92 -38.03 -1.47
N PHE A 200 -0.83 -38.26 -0.72
CA PHE A 200 0.05 -37.18 -0.29
C PHE A 200 0.77 -36.51 -1.49
N ASN A 201 1.21 -37.30 -2.46
CA ASN A 201 1.80 -36.76 -3.69
C ASN A 201 0.78 -35.94 -4.49
N LEU A 202 -0.50 -36.33 -4.49
CA LEU A 202 -1.55 -35.54 -5.14
C LEU A 202 -1.78 -34.21 -4.40
N ILE A 203 -1.74 -34.18 -3.06
CA ILE A 203 -1.82 -32.93 -2.33
C ILE A 203 -0.64 -32.02 -2.67
N LYS A 204 0.59 -32.54 -2.78
CA LYS A 204 1.77 -31.73 -3.14
C LYS A 204 1.62 -30.98 -4.44
N THR A 205 0.80 -31.44 -5.38
CA THR A 205 0.58 -30.76 -6.67
C THR A 205 -0.08 -29.39 -6.52
N HIS A 206 -0.66 -29.07 -5.35
CA HIS A 206 -1.31 -27.76 -5.16
C HIS A 206 -0.32 -26.59 -5.30
N ALA A 207 0.93 -26.73 -4.89
CA ALA A 207 1.92 -25.67 -5.00
C ALA A 207 2.16 -25.31 -6.48
N GLN A 208 2.39 -26.32 -7.33
CA GLN A 208 2.48 -26.12 -8.78
C GLN A 208 1.15 -25.62 -9.36
N GLY A 209 0.02 -26.17 -8.92
CA GLY A 209 -1.31 -25.73 -9.35
C GLY A 209 -1.57 -24.24 -9.00
N SER A 210 -1.15 -23.82 -7.83
CA SER A 210 -1.24 -22.40 -7.43
C SER A 210 -0.41 -21.51 -8.36
N TYR A 211 0.81 -21.91 -8.66
CA TYR A 211 1.69 -21.18 -9.59
C TYR A 211 1.06 -21.09 -11.00
N GLU A 212 0.52 -22.20 -11.53
CA GLU A 212 -0.11 -22.23 -12.86
C GLU A 212 -1.31 -21.28 -12.97
N ILE A 213 -2.07 -21.12 -11.87
CA ILE A 213 -3.19 -20.15 -11.82
C ILE A 213 -2.64 -18.72 -11.84
N LEU A 214 -1.57 -18.44 -11.11
CA LEU A 214 -1.10 -17.08 -10.82
C LEU A 214 -0.12 -16.53 -11.87
N LYS A 215 0.67 -17.39 -12.54
CA LYS A 215 1.73 -16.98 -13.47
C LYS A 215 1.24 -16.16 -14.68
N ASN A 216 -0.02 -16.29 -15.05
CA ASN A 216 -0.64 -15.57 -16.19
C ASN A 216 -1.39 -14.30 -15.75
N MET A 217 -1.42 -14.02 -14.45
CA MET A 217 -2.00 -12.78 -13.92
C MET A 217 -0.94 -11.69 -13.90
N ASP A 218 -1.37 -10.44 -14.05
CA ASP A 218 -0.50 -9.27 -13.98
C ASP A 218 -0.13 -8.95 -12.50
N PHE A 219 0.42 -9.96 -11.81
CA PHE A 219 0.96 -9.84 -10.47
C PHE A 219 2.50 -9.70 -10.52
N PRO A 220 3.10 -9.03 -9.53
CA PRO A 220 4.55 -9.10 -9.35
C PRO A 220 5.02 -10.56 -9.31
N THR A 221 6.05 -10.88 -10.09
CA THR A 221 6.60 -12.26 -10.23
C THR A 221 6.89 -12.93 -8.89
N VAL A 222 7.27 -12.12 -7.89
CA VAL A 222 7.55 -12.60 -6.53
C VAL A 222 6.35 -13.30 -5.89
N ILE A 223 5.10 -12.91 -6.22
CA ILE A 223 3.89 -13.53 -5.65
C ILE A 223 3.78 -14.97 -6.13
N ALA A 224 3.75 -15.20 -7.45
CA ALA A 224 3.61 -16.53 -8.02
C ALA A 224 4.77 -17.45 -7.59
N GLN A 225 5.99 -16.91 -7.54
CA GLN A 225 7.18 -17.65 -7.14
C GLN A 225 7.16 -18.04 -5.66
N SER A 226 6.74 -17.13 -4.78
CA SER A 226 6.62 -17.42 -3.35
C SER A 226 5.57 -18.49 -3.07
N VAL A 227 4.48 -18.47 -3.82
CA VAL A 227 3.41 -19.47 -3.73
C VAL A 227 3.89 -20.84 -4.24
N LEU A 228 4.68 -20.91 -5.31
CA LEU A 228 5.29 -22.17 -5.77
C LEU A 228 6.19 -22.79 -4.70
N GLN A 229 6.99 -21.96 -4.04
CA GLN A 229 8.12 -22.40 -3.21
C GLN A 229 7.81 -22.51 -1.70
N HIS A 230 6.59 -22.22 -1.24
CA HIS A 230 6.30 -22.13 0.21
C HIS A 230 6.45 -23.46 0.96
N HIS A 231 6.47 -24.57 0.25
CA HIS A 231 6.75 -25.89 0.82
C HIS A 231 8.18 -26.37 0.59
N GLU A 232 9.04 -25.57 -0.02
CA GLU A 232 10.46 -25.89 -0.10
C GLU A 232 11.14 -25.81 1.28
N ARG A 233 12.23 -26.55 1.44
CA ARG A 233 13.03 -26.62 2.67
C ARG A 233 14.50 -26.39 2.33
N LEU A 234 15.24 -25.72 3.21
CA LEU A 234 16.63 -25.31 2.93
C LEU A 234 17.56 -26.49 2.58
N ASP A 235 17.26 -27.68 3.06
CA ASP A 235 18.02 -28.91 2.80
C ASP A 235 17.65 -29.61 1.50
N GLY A 236 16.64 -29.11 0.77
CA GLY A 236 16.14 -29.71 -0.47
C GLY A 236 15.14 -30.86 -0.25
N SER A 237 14.68 -31.09 0.98
CA SER A 237 13.64 -32.09 1.26
C SER A 237 12.22 -31.64 0.97
N GLY A 238 12.06 -30.37 0.55
CA GLY A 238 10.78 -29.77 0.22
C GLY A 238 10.22 -30.17 -1.15
N TYR A 239 9.21 -29.45 -1.61
CA TYR A 239 8.56 -29.64 -2.91
C TYR A 239 8.00 -28.31 -3.46
N PRO A 240 7.75 -28.19 -4.78
CA PRO A 240 7.75 -29.24 -5.81
C PRO A 240 9.14 -29.57 -6.37
N ASP A 241 10.09 -28.62 -6.34
CA ASP A 241 11.35 -28.72 -7.11
C ASP A 241 12.53 -29.24 -6.25
N GLY A 242 12.38 -29.31 -4.93
CA GLY A 242 13.46 -29.70 -4.00
C GLY A 242 14.59 -28.67 -3.95
N LEU A 243 14.24 -27.41 -4.02
CA LEU A 243 15.18 -26.28 -4.00
C LEU A 243 15.94 -26.19 -2.68
N LYS A 244 17.16 -25.69 -2.74
CA LYS A 244 18.02 -25.50 -1.56
C LYS A 244 18.19 -24.02 -1.26
N SER A 245 18.41 -23.73 -0.01
CA SER A 245 18.75 -22.43 0.59
C SER A 245 18.60 -21.21 -0.33
N GLU A 246 19.62 -20.88 -1.13
CA GLU A 246 19.68 -19.67 -1.94
C GLU A 246 18.72 -19.68 -3.16
N GLU A 247 18.24 -20.87 -3.56
CA GLU A 247 17.31 -21.03 -4.68
C GLU A 247 15.87 -20.69 -4.27
N ILE A 248 15.58 -20.71 -2.95
CA ILE A 248 14.26 -20.39 -2.40
C ILE A 248 14.14 -18.88 -2.17
N SER A 249 13.10 -18.27 -2.69
CA SER A 249 12.84 -16.85 -2.50
C SER A 249 12.65 -16.49 -1.01
N ARG A 250 13.05 -15.28 -0.64
CA ARG A 250 12.96 -14.84 0.75
C ARG A 250 11.51 -14.79 1.25
N GLU A 251 10.61 -14.42 0.37
CA GLU A 251 9.18 -14.37 0.61
C GLU A 251 8.60 -15.77 0.85
N ALA A 252 9.00 -16.76 0.06
CA ALA A 252 8.61 -18.17 0.27
C ALA A 252 9.08 -18.69 1.61
N LYS A 253 10.31 -18.38 2.04
CA LYS A 253 10.83 -18.72 3.36
C LYS A 253 9.99 -18.14 4.50
N ILE A 254 9.48 -16.90 4.33
CA ILE A 254 8.61 -16.26 5.33
C ILE A 254 7.25 -16.97 5.38
N ILE A 255 6.63 -17.22 4.23
CA ILE A 255 5.34 -17.94 4.15
C ILE A 255 5.48 -19.35 4.73
N ALA A 256 6.55 -20.07 4.39
CA ALA A 256 6.82 -21.42 4.88
C ALA A 256 6.86 -21.50 6.41
N VAL A 257 7.49 -20.52 7.07
CA VAL A 257 7.55 -20.46 8.54
C VAL A 257 6.17 -20.15 9.12
N ALA A 258 5.43 -19.17 8.53
CA ALA A 258 4.11 -18.82 9.00
C ALA A 258 3.11 -19.96 8.84
N ASP A 259 3.13 -20.65 7.70
CA ASP A 259 2.28 -21.79 7.42
C ASP A 259 2.52 -22.95 8.41
N VAL A 260 3.77 -23.30 8.67
CA VAL A 260 4.11 -24.36 9.64
C VAL A 260 3.60 -24.01 11.04
N VAL A 261 3.80 -22.79 11.50
CA VAL A 261 3.33 -22.37 12.83
C VAL A 261 1.80 -22.43 12.93
N GLU A 262 1.10 -21.90 11.93
CA GLU A 262 -0.36 -21.94 11.91
C GLU A 262 -0.87 -23.38 11.85
N ALA A 263 -0.33 -24.18 10.92
CA ALA A 263 -0.72 -25.57 10.74
C ALA A 263 -0.49 -26.43 11.99
N MET A 264 0.53 -26.17 12.78
CA MET A 264 0.77 -26.88 14.04
C MET A 264 -0.09 -26.36 15.19
N SER A 265 -0.44 -25.08 15.15
CA SER A 265 -1.24 -24.43 16.20
C SER A 265 -2.74 -24.67 16.04
N SER A 266 -3.20 -25.11 14.86
CA SER A 266 -4.62 -25.33 14.54
C SER A 266 -4.96 -26.83 14.50
N HIS A 267 -6.26 -27.14 14.69
CA HIS A 267 -6.80 -28.47 14.53
C HIS A 267 -6.80 -28.90 13.06
N ARG A 268 -6.46 -30.17 12.80
CA ARG A 268 -6.53 -30.80 11.46
C ARG A 268 -7.36 -32.10 11.54
N PRO A 269 -7.90 -32.62 10.42
CA PRO A 269 -8.77 -33.81 10.42
C PRO A 269 -8.15 -35.02 11.09
N TYR A 270 -6.84 -35.13 10.96
CA TYR A 270 -6.03 -36.27 11.40
C TYR A 270 -5.17 -35.95 12.64
N ARG A 271 -5.26 -34.73 13.20
CA ARG A 271 -4.42 -34.32 14.34
C ARG A 271 -5.02 -33.16 15.11
N ALA A 272 -5.10 -33.31 16.43
CA ALA A 272 -5.40 -32.19 17.33
C ALA A 272 -4.32 -31.09 17.22
N ALA A 273 -4.69 -29.84 17.54
CA ALA A 273 -3.74 -28.75 17.65
C ALA A 273 -2.62 -29.12 18.64
N LEU A 274 -1.37 -28.94 18.23
CA LEU A 274 -0.22 -29.17 19.10
C LEU A 274 0.05 -27.96 20.00
N GLY A 275 -0.44 -26.79 19.60
CA GLY A 275 -0.22 -25.52 20.27
C GLY A 275 0.98 -24.75 19.74
N THR A 276 0.95 -23.44 19.98
CA THR A 276 1.96 -22.51 19.48
C THR A 276 3.36 -22.81 20.01
N ASP A 277 3.49 -23.21 21.28
CA ASP A 277 4.80 -23.51 21.89
C ASP A 277 5.52 -24.62 21.14
N LYS A 278 4.81 -25.73 20.82
CA LYS A 278 5.40 -26.83 20.05
C LYS A 278 5.75 -26.44 18.62
N ALA A 279 4.99 -25.54 18.01
CA ALA A 279 5.31 -25.01 16.70
C ALA A 279 6.60 -24.16 16.73
N LEU A 280 6.77 -23.33 17.76
CA LEU A 280 7.99 -22.54 17.95
C LEU A 280 9.21 -23.41 18.29
N ASP A 281 9.02 -24.51 19.03
CA ASP A 281 10.07 -25.49 19.28
C ASP A 281 10.50 -26.22 17.99
N GLU A 282 9.55 -26.62 17.14
CA GLU A 282 9.83 -27.18 15.81
C GLU A 282 10.70 -26.24 14.96
N LEU A 283 10.34 -24.96 14.90
CA LEU A 283 11.14 -23.96 14.18
C LEU A 283 12.53 -23.80 14.78
N SER A 284 12.64 -23.76 16.10
CA SER A 284 13.91 -23.58 16.81
C SER A 284 14.86 -24.77 16.60
N ASN A 285 14.33 -26.00 16.64
CA ASN A 285 15.11 -27.22 16.47
C ASN A 285 15.59 -27.45 15.03
N ASN A 286 14.86 -26.88 14.05
CA ASN A 286 15.17 -27.03 12.63
C ASN A 286 15.68 -25.74 11.99
N LYS A 287 16.02 -24.72 12.81
CA LYS A 287 16.58 -23.45 12.38
C LYS A 287 17.90 -23.67 11.63
N GLY A 288 18.01 -23.05 10.45
CA GLY A 288 19.19 -23.17 9.58
C GLY A 288 19.31 -24.51 8.86
N LYS A 289 18.41 -25.48 9.12
CA LYS A 289 18.38 -26.79 8.45
C LYS A 289 17.16 -26.87 7.50
N LEU A 290 15.96 -26.73 8.02
CA LEU A 290 14.72 -26.71 7.23
C LEU A 290 14.21 -25.30 6.99
N TYR A 291 14.40 -24.41 7.93
CA TYR A 291 13.86 -23.05 7.95
C TYR A 291 14.97 -22.00 8.02
N ASP A 292 14.79 -20.87 7.32
CA ASP A 292 15.75 -19.78 7.33
C ASP A 292 15.93 -19.19 8.75
N GLY A 293 17.18 -19.07 9.17
CA GLY A 293 17.49 -18.64 10.53
C GLY A 293 17.02 -17.25 10.87
N THR A 294 17.07 -16.31 9.91
CA THR A 294 16.64 -14.93 10.13
C THR A 294 15.12 -14.84 10.21
N VAL A 295 14.41 -15.62 9.41
CA VAL A 295 12.95 -15.71 9.44
C VAL A 295 12.46 -16.34 10.73
N VAL A 296 13.13 -17.42 11.18
CA VAL A 296 12.80 -18.07 12.47
C VAL A 296 12.99 -17.09 13.62
N ASP A 297 14.11 -16.36 13.67
CA ASP A 297 14.36 -15.38 14.73
C ASP A 297 13.29 -14.27 14.74
N ALA A 298 12.91 -13.76 13.57
CA ALA A 298 11.85 -12.79 13.45
C ALA A 298 10.50 -13.34 13.95
N CYS A 299 10.16 -14.58 13.59
CA CYS A 299 8.95 -15.26 14.07
C CYS A 299 8.94 -15.39 15.60
N LEU A 300 10.03 -15.88 16.19
CA LEU A 300 10.17 -15.99 17.65
C LEU A 300 10.03 -14.64 18.35
N ASN A 301 10.59 -13.57 17.79
CA ASN A 301 10.44 -12.21 18.31
C ASN A 301 8.98 -11.73 18.26
N VAL A 302 8.26 -12.02 17.17
CA VAL A 302 6.84 -11.66 17.00
C VAL A 302 5.98 -12.28 18.12
N PHE A 303 6.19 -13.53 18.46
CA PHE A 303 5.46 -14.19 19.54
C PHE A 303 5.94 -13.76 20.93
N ARG A 304 7.24 -13.77 21.19
CA ARG A 304 7.82 -13.58 22.53
C ARG A 304 7.87 -12.11 22.96
N LYS A 305 8.12 -11.19 22.04
CA LYS A 305 8.27 -9.76 22.36
C LYS A 305 7.04 -8.93 22.04
N LYS A 306 6.27 -9.29 21.01
CA LYS A 306 5.11 -8.53 20.55
C LYS A 306 3.78 -9.17 20.93
N ASN A 307 3.80 -10.29 21.65
CA ASN A 307 2.62 -11.02 22.14
C ASN A 307 1.61 -11.32 21.01
N PHE A 308 2.08 -11.69 19.83
CA PHE A 308 1.22 -12.05 18.71
C PHE A 308 0.32 -13.23 19.12
N LYS A 309 -0.95 -13.14 18.75
CA LYS A 309 -1.94 -14.20 18.90
C LYS A 309 -2.72 -14.29 17.61
N PHE A 310 -3.06 -15.51 17.21
CA PHE A 310 -4.04 -15.72 16.15
C PHE A 310 -5.42 -15.31 16.63
N GLU A 311 -6.14 -14.55 15.79
CA GLU A 311 -7.54 -14.17 16.00
C GLU A 311 -8.50 -15.15 15.32
#